data_879d1db0033e6d38cad9a709ce04fa5a
#
_entry.id   879d1db0033e6d38cad9a709ce04fa5a
#
_cell.length_a   1.000
_cell.length_b   1.000
_cell.length_c   1.000
_cell.angle_alpha   90.00
_cell.angle_beta   90.00
_cell.angle_gamma   90.00
#
_symmetry.space_group_name_H-M   'P 1'
#
loop_
_entity.id
_entity.type
_entity.pdbx_description
1 polymer ?
#
loop_
_entity_poly.entity_id
_entity_poly.type
_entity_poly.pdbx_seq_one_letter_code
_entity_poly.pdbx_strand_id
1 'polypeptide(L)'
;MQGMYLVFFSVVVGVSALGNLYIWRLGRWFIPAGTFRNLYTAVFVLLAVSYFAGRFGQRLLSYENPLPCALIWVGSFWIAMMLYLGIATIAVDLSVLAAKGLSAAGLALPSVETIRRIGGIAGWVLALLVVAAGYINAQNRIVREVKVRIASHLDAPLTIAAVTDVHLGLQIGRADLDRMVDRINRLNPDIVVIGGDLFDEDLTPVVNGKFGDAI
;
A
#
# COMPACT_ATOMS: atom_id res chain seq x y z
N MET A 1 9.54 14.60 24.69
CA MET A 1 8.70 13.80 23.77
C MET A 1 8.31 14.57 22.49
N GLN A 2 7.80 15.82 22.56
CA GLN A 2 7.40 16.59 21.35
C GLN A 2 8.53 16.77 20.30
N GLY A 3 9.77 17.03 20.73
CA GLY A 3 10.90 17.19 19.79
C GLY A 3 11.22 15.91 18.98
N MET A 4 11.08 14.74 19.59
CA MET A 4 11.33 13.45 18.91
C MET A 4 10.27 13.16 17.83
N TYR A 5 9.01 13.49 18.07
CA TYR A 5 7.95 13.39 17.07
C TYR A 5 8.16 14.33 15.89
N LEU A 6 8.60 15.57 16.16
CA LEU A 6 8.89 16.53 15.09
C LEU A 6 10.05 16.07 14.22
N VAL A 7 11.13 15.55 14.81
CA VAL A 7 12.27 15.00 14.05
C VAL A 7 11.83 13.79 13.22
N PHE A 8 11.13 12.85 13.83
CA PHE A 8 10.61 11.66 13.12
C PHE A 8 9.73 12.06 11.93
N PHE A 9 8.75 12.93 12.16
CA PHE A 9 7.85 13.37 11.11
C PHE A 9 8.57 14.14 9.99
N SER A 10 9.55 14.99 10.34
CA SER A 10 10.37 15.71 9.35
C SER A 10 11.20 14.74 8.49
N VAL A 11 11.75 13.68 9.08
CA VAL A 11 12.48 12.64 8.34
C VAL A 11 11.55 11.89 7.40
N VAL A 12 10.39 11.46 7.87
CA VAL A 12 9.42 10.74 7.03
C VAL A 12 8.96 11.59 5.85
N VAL A 13 8.61 12.85 6.08
CA VAL A 13 8.20 13.78 5.01
C VAL A 13 9.37 14.06 4.06
N GLY A 14 10.58 14.27 4.57
CA GLY A 14 11.77 14.51 3.77
C GLY A 14 12.11 13.31 2.87
N VAL A 15 12.14 12.10 3.41
CA VAL A 15 12.38 10.86 2.65
C VAL A 15 11.28 10.65 1.60
N SER A 16 10.03 10.86 1.96
CA SER A 16 8.91 10.77 1.03
C SER A 16 9.03 11.78 -0.11
N ALA A 17 9.36 13.04 0.19
CA ALA A 17 9.54 14.10 -0.81
C ALA A 17 10.69 13.77 -1.78
N LEU A 18 11.85 13.36 -1.24
CA LEU A 18 13.01 12.97 -2.06
C LEU A 18 12.72 11.75 -2.93
N GLY A 19 12.05 10.74 -2.37
CA GLY A 19 11.61 9.56 -3.11
C GLY A 19 10.65 9.93 -4.24
N ASN A 20 9.65 10.75 -3.97
CA ASN A 20 8.73 11.24 -5.00
C ASN A 20 9.45 12.05 -6.10
N LEU A 21 10.39 12.93 -5.74
CA LEU A 21 11.17 13.69 -6.71
C LEU A 21 12.02 12.78 -7.60
N TYR A 22 12.61 11.74 -7.01
CA TYR A 22 13.39 10.74 -7.73
C TYR A 22 12.54 9.96 -8.73
N ILE A 23 11.36 9.49 -8.31
CA ILE A 23 10.42 8.71 -9.12
C ILE A 23 9.78 9.58 -10.21
N TRP A 24 9.45 10.83 -9.92
CA TRP A 24 8.85 11.74 -10.89
C TRP A 24 9.65 11.86 -12.20
N ARG A 25 10.99 11.75 -12.14
CA ARG A 25 11.85 11.73 -13.31
C ARG A 25 11.51 10.60 -14.27
N LEU A 26 11.08 9.43 -13.75
CA LEU A 26 10.80 8.23 -14.55
C LEU A 26 9.76 8.52 -15.64
N GLY A 27 8.65 9.15 -15.27
CA GLY A 27 7.60 9.54 -16.23
C GLY A 27 8.06 10.58 -17.24
N ARG A 28 8.94 11.50 -16.84
CA ARG A 28 9.46 12.55 -17.75
C ARG A 28 10.29 12.01 -18.90
N TRP A 29 10.80 10.80 -18.80
CA TRP A 29 11.62 10.22 -19.87
C TRP A 29 10.79 9.76 -21.08
N PHE A 30 9.49 9.49 -20.89
CA PHE A 30 8.63 9.03 -21.97
C PHE A 30 7.45 9.97 -22.26
N ILE A 31 7.14 10.90 -21.36
CA ILE A 31 6.07 11.88 -21.56
C ILE A 31 6.62 13.11 -22.31
N PRO A 32 6.02 13.48 -23.48
CA PRO A 32 6.45 14.63 -24.23
C PRO A 32 6.39 15.95 -23.44
N ALA A 33 7.28 16.88 -23.76
CA ALA A 33 7.25 18.21 -23.19
C ALA A 33 5.95 18.96 -23.55
N GLY A 34 5.58 19.95 -22.74
CA GLY A 34 4.35 20.73 -22.93
C GLY A 34 3.21 20.28 -22.02
N THR A 35 1.98 20.42 -22.47
CA THR A 35 0.75 20.23 -21.69
C THR A 35 0.68 18.85 -21.02
N PHE A 36 1.06 17.79 -21.73
CA PHE A 36 1.04 16.43 -21.15
C PHE A 36 2.00 16.27 -19.97
N ARG A 37 3.19 16.85 -20.05
CA ARG A 37 4.17 16.82 -18.93
C ARG A 37 3.71 17.64 -17.74
N ASN A 38 3.04 18.77 -17.99
CA ASN A 38 2.47 19.59 -16.94
C ASN A 38 1.31 18.85 -16.24
N LEU A 39 0.44 18.20 -17.00
CA LEU A 39 -0.66 17.38 -16.48
C LEU A 39 -0.10 16.21 -15.66
N TYR A 40 0.89 15.48 -16.19
CA TYR A 40 1.58 14.43 -15.45
C TYR A 40 2.12 14.95 -14.11
N THR A 41 2.80 16.10 -14.14
CA THR A 41 3.38 16.69 -12.92
C THR A 41 2.29 17.07 -11.92
N ALA A 42 1.20 17.67 -12.37
CA ALA A 42 0.09 18.05 -11.50
C ALA A 42 -0.57 16.82 -10.85
N VAL A 43 -0.88 15.78 -11.63
CA VAL A 43 -1.44 14.53 -11.13
C VAL A 43 -0.47 13.83 -10.17
N PHE A 44 0.82 13.78 -10.53
CA PHE A 44 1.86 13.19 -9.69
C PHE A 44 1.95 13.89 -8.32
N VAL A 45 1.96 15.22 -8.29
CA VAL A 45 2.00 15.99 -7.04
C VAL A 45 0.73 15.75 -6.21
N LEU A 46 -0.45 15.74 -6.84
CA LEU A 46 -1.70 15.41 -6.14
C LEU A 46 -1.64 14.02 -5.48
N LEU A 47 -1.14 13.02 -6.18
CA LEU A 47 -0.95 11.67 -5.63
C LEU A 47 0.08 11.66 -4.50
N ALA A 48 1.21 12.34 -4.67
CA ALA A 48 2.29 12.38 -3.70
C ALA A 48 1.88 13.02 -2.36
N VAL A 49 0.98 14.00 -2.39
CA VAL A 49 0.51 14.68 -1.17
C VAL A 49 -0.78 14.11 -0.60
N SER A 50 -1.51 13.27 -1.36
CA SER A 50 -2.87 12.84 -1.04
C SER A 50 -2.99 12.21 0.35
N TYR A 51 -2.08 11.31 0.74
CA TYR A 51 -2.12 10.67 2.06
C TYR A 51 -2.02 11.67 3.20
N PHE A 52 -1.03 12.56 3.13
CA PHE A 52 -0.81 13.58 4.17
C PHE A 52 -1.95 14.61 4.19
N ALA A 53 -2.40 15.04 3.01
CA ALA A 53 -3.55 15.94 2.88
C ALA A 53 -4.84 15.33 3.46
N GLY A 54 -5.05 14.04 3.22
CA GLY A 54 -6.18 13.31 3.78
C GLY A 54 -6.10 13.20 5.30
N ARG A 55 -4.94 12.81 5.86
CA ARG A 55 -4.73 12.72 7.33
C ARG A 55 -4.88 14.08 8.02
N PHE A 56 -4.39 15.14 7.39
CA PHE A 56 -4.57 16.50 7.90
C PHE A 56 -6.03 16.96 7.76
N GLY A 57 -6.66 16.66 6.63
CA GLY A 57 -8.06 16.97 6.36
C GLY A 57 -9.03 16.34 7.36
N GLN A 58 -8.77 15.10 7.82
CA GLN A 58 -9.57 14.45 8.86
C GLN A 58 -9.58 15.21 10.20
N ARG A 59 -8.50 15.92 10.52
CA ARG A 59 -8.40 16.75 11.73
C ARG A 59 -9.16 18.06 11.62
N LEU A 60 -9.34 18.59 10.41
CA LEU A 60 -10.01 19.87 10.15
C LEU A 60 -11.48 19.71 9.80
N LEU A 61 -11.82 18.63 9.11
CA LEU A 61 -13.16 18.31 8.68
C LEU A 61 -13.64 17.12 9.52
N SER A 62 -14.97 16.92 9.58
CA SER A 62 -15.46 15.76 10.30
C SER A 62 -14.91 14.47 9.67
N TYR A 63 -14.76 13.44 10.50
CA TYR A 63 -14.28 12.12 10.07
C TYR A 63 -15.19 11.48 9.00
N GLU A 64 -16.47 11.85 9.00
CA GLU A 64 -17.48 11.38 8.04
C GLU A 64 -17.36 12.04 6.66
N ASN A 65 -16.52 13.08 6.55
CA ASN A 65 -16.32 13.74 5.27
C ASN A 65 -15.63 12.79 4.28
N PRO A 66 -16.25 12.49 3.12
CA PRO A 66 -15.74 11.51 2.18
C PRO A 66 -14.42 11.96 1.51
N LEU A 67 -14.13 13.25 1.45
CA LEU A 67 -12.95 13.76 0.76
C LEU A 67 -11.64 13.37 1.45
N PRO A 68 -11.42 13.61 2.77
CA PRO A 68 -10.24 13.10 3.46
C PRO A 68 -10.10 11.59 3.38
N CYS A 69 -11.20 10.84 3.50
CA CYS A 69 -11.20 9.38 3.39
C CYS A 69 -10.71 8.91 2.00
N ALA A 70 -11.24 9.51 0.93
CA ALA A 70 -10.81 9.23 -0.43
C ALA A 70 -9.33 9.57 -0.65
N LEU A 71 -8.85 10.71 -0.11
CA LEU A 71 -7.45 11.10 -0.22
C LEU A 71 -6.51 10.13 0.51
N ILE A 72 -6.89 9.64 1.69
CA ILE A 72 -6.11 8.62 2.41
C ILE A 72 -6.09 7.33 1.60
N TRP A 73 -7.23 6.90 1.09
CA TRP A 73 -7.34 5.67 0.31
C TRP A 73 -6.46 5.72 -0.94
N VAL A 74 -6.56 6.79 -1.74
CA VAL A 74 -5.72 7.01 -2.93
C VAL A 74 -4.25 7.11 -2.55
N GLY A 75 -3.93 7.85 -1.48
CA GLY A 75 -2.57 8.03 -1.01
C GLY A 75 -1.91 6.75 -0.49
N SER A 76 -2.68 5.84 0.11
CA SER A 76 -2.17 4.53 0.53
C SER A 76 -1.71 3.68 -0.67
N PHE A 77 -2.49 3.68 -1.75
CA PHE A 77 -2.06 3.05 -3.02
C PHE A 77 -0.85 3.74 -3.62
N TRP A 78 -0.78 5.08 -3.52
CA TRP A 78 0.39 5.82 -3.98
C TRP A 78 1.66 5.44 -3.23
N ILE A 79 1.59 5.27 -1.90
CA ILE A 79 2.73 4.81 -1.09
C ILE A 79 3.21 3.43 -1.56
N ALA A 80 2.30 2.50 -1.84
CA ALA A 80 2.65 1.20 -2.41
C ALA A 80 3.29 1.35 -3.81
N MET A 81 2.73 2.21 -4.68
CA MET A 81 3.29 2.52 -5.99
C MET A 81 4.69 3.11 -5.91
N MET A 82 4.95 4.00 -4.93
CA MET A 82 6.28 4.60 -4.72
C MET A 82 7.38 3.56 -4.55
N LEU A 83 7.12 2.48 -3.81
CA LEU A 83 8.11 1.41 -3.62
C LEU A 83 8.52 0.79 -4.95
N TYR A 84 7.55 0.35 -5.75
CA TYR A 84 7.83 -0.33 -7.02
C TYR A 84 8.36 0.62 -8.09
N LEU A 85 7.87 1.85 -8.15
CA LEU A 85 8.42 2.89 -9.04
C LEU A 85 9.84 3.29 -8.64
N GLY A 86 10.15 3.33 -7.34
CA GLY A 86 11.50 3.55 -6.84
C GLY A 86 12.46 2.46 -7.30
N ILE A 87 12.08 1.19 -7.12
CA ILE A 87 12.84 0.03 -7.60
C ILE A 87 13.04 0.10 -9.13
N ALA A 88 11.96 0.40 -9.87
CA ALA A 88 12.03 0.54 -11.33
C ALA A 88 12.99 1.67 -11.76
N THR A 89 12.94 2.82 -11.06
CA THR A 89 13.83 3.96 -11.37
C THR A 89 15.28 3.60 -11.14
N ILE A 90 15.59 2.91 -10.03
CA ILE A 90 16.95 2.41 -9.74
C ILE A 90 17.38 1.42 -10.82
N ALA A 91 16.52 0.47 -11.20
CA ALA A 91 16.84 -0.51 -12.23
C ALA A 91 17.16 0.14 -13.59
N VAL A 92 16.39 1.19 -13.97
CA VAL A 92 16.67 1.95 -15.19
C VAL A 92 17.99 2.71 -15.09
N ASP A 93 18.28 3.37 -13.96
CA ASP A 93 19.54 4.10 -13.78
C ASP A 93 20.75 3.14 -13.80
N LEU A 94 20.64 1.95 -13.20
CA LEU A 94 21.68 0.91 -13.28
C LEU A 94 21.85 0.38 -14.71
N SER A 95 20.76 0.18 -15.44
CA SER A 95 20.80 -0.24 -16.84
C SER A 95 21.50 0.80 -17.73
N VAL A 96 21.25 2.07 -17.49
CA VAL A 96 21.92 3.18 -18.19
C VAL A 96 23.43 3.20 -17.85
N LEU A 97 23.79 3.00 -16.58
CA LEU A 97 25.18 2.96 -16.15
C LEU A 97 25.91 1.79 -16.81
N ALA A 98 25.32 0.61 -16.80
CA ALA A 98 25.87 -0.59 -17.45
C ALA A 98 26.02 -0.38 -18.96
N ALA A 99 25.00 0.18 -19.63
CA ALA A 99 25.05 0.45 -21.07
C ALA A 99 26.21 1.42 -21.44
N LYS A 100 26.41 2.47 -20.63
CA LYS A 100 27.53 3.41 -20.84
C LYS A 100 28.88 2.73 -20.70
N GLY A 101 29.08 1.88 -19.68
CA GLY A 101 30.32 1.14 -19.47
C GLY A 101 30.60 0.17 -20.61
N LEU A 102 29.61 -0.62 -21.03
CA LEU A 102 29.73 -1.58 -22.11
C LEU A 102 29.94 -0.90 -23.49
N SER A 103 29.26 0.23 -23.74
CA SER A 103 29.47 1.01 -24.96
C SER A 103 30.91 1.57 -25.03
N ALA A 104 31.48 1.98 -23.88
CA ALA A 104 32.88 2.40 -23.81
C ALA A 104 33.86 1.25 -24.12
N ALA A 105 33.45 -0.01 -23.89
CA ALA A 105 34.19 -1.22 -24.28
C ALA A 105 33.93 -1.66 -25.75
N GLY A 106 33.22 -0.85 -26.55
CA GLY A 106 33.00 -1.10 -27.97
C GLY A 106 31.75 -1.92 -28.34
N LEU A 107 30.87 -2.23 -27.34
CA LEU A 107 29.61 -2.92 -27.63
C LEU A 107 28.55 -1.96 -28.18
N ALA A 108 27.84 -2.38 -29.23
CA ALA A 108 26.70 -1.66 -29.76
C ALA A 108 25.48 -1.91 -28.91
N LEU A 109 25.01 -0.88 -28.16
CA LEU A 109 23.87 -0.94 -27.27
C LEU A 109 22.84 0.13 -27.63
N PRO A 110 21.56 -0.03 -27.23
CA PRO A 110 20.55 1.00 -27.39
C PRO A 110 20.97 2.33 -26.74
N SER A 111 20.49 3.45 -27.30
CA SER A 111 20.78 4.77 -26.73
C SER A 111 20.25 4.89 -25.29
N VAL A 112 20.89 5.72 -24.48
CA VAL A 112 20.44 6.04 -23.11
C VAL A 112 19.00 6.52 -23.09
N GLU A 113 18.58 7.29 -24.11
CA GLU A 113 17.22 7.76 -24.25
C GLU A 113 16.24 6.61 -24.46
N THR A 114 16.58 5.66 -25.32
CA THR A 114 15.79 4.45 -25.58
C THR A 114 15.64 3.62 -24.29
N ILE A 115 16.73 3.38 -23.55
CA ILE A 115 16.70 2.64 -22.28
C ILE A 115 15.79 3.33 -21.27
N ARG A 116 15.90 4.65 -21.12
CA ARG A 116 15.08 5.42 -20.20
C ARG A 116 13.61 5.40 -20.59
N ARG A 117 13.32 5.56 -21.88
CA ARG A 117 11.94 5.58 -22.38
C ARG A 117 11.26 4.23 -22.17
N ILE A 118 11.88 3.15 -22.62
CA ILE A 118 11.32 1.80 -22.49
C ILE A 118 11.24 1.41 -21.01
N GLY A 119 12.32 1.60 -20.26
CA GLY A 119 12.37 1.30 -18.83
C GLY A 119 11.38 2.12 -18.02
N GLY A 120 11.17 3.39 -18.38
CA GLY A 120 10.16 4.24 -17.75
C GLY A 120 8.75 3.72 -17.97
N ILE A 121 8.37 3.39 -19.20
CA ILE A 121 7.05 2.81 -19.50
C ILE A 121 6.88 1.47 -18.79
N ALA A 122 7.86 0.57 -18.90
CA ALA A 122 7.83 -0.73 -18.28
C ALA A 122 7.71 -0.63 -16.75
N GLY A 123 8.46 0.29 -16.14
CA GLY A 123 8.40 0.54 -14.69
C GLY A 123 7.01 0.96 -14.22
N TRP A 124 6.35 1.87 -14.91
CA TRP A 124 4.98 2.27 -14.58
C TRP A 124 3.98 1.14 -14.76
N VAL A 125 4.06 0.41 -15.87
CA VAL A 125 3.15 -0.72 -16.14
C VAL A 125 3.34 -1.82 -15.10
N LEU A 126 4.58 -2.22 -14.81
CA LEU A 126 4.87 -3.25 -13.82
C LEU A 126 4.45 -2.85 -12.41
N ALA A 127 4.74 -1.62 -11.99
CA ALA A 127 4.31 -1.12 -10.68
C ALA A 127 2.78 -1.17 -10.54
N LEU A 128 2.04 -0.71 -11.56
CA LEU A 128 0.58 -0.76 -11.58
C LEU A 128 0.07 -2.20 -11.49
N LEU A 129 0.63 -3.11 -12.29
CA LEU A 129 0.22 -4.52 -12.31
C LEU A 129 0.49 -5.20 -10.96
N VAL A 130 1.66 -4.96 -10.34
CA VAL A 130 2.02 -5.56 -9.06
C VAL A 130 1.11 -5.05 -7.94
N VAL A 131 0.86 -3.73 -7.88
CA VAL A 131 -0.03 -3.16 -6.86
C VAL A 131 -1.47 -3.63 -7.06
N ALA A 132 -1.97 -3.69 -8.29
CA ALA A 132 -3.30 -4.20 -8.59
C ALA A 132 -3.44 -5.69 -8.23
N ALA A 133 -2.47 -6.52 -8.63
CA ALA A 133 -2.45 -7.94 -8.29
C ALA A 133 -2.36 -8.16 -6.77
N GLY A 134 -1.53 -7.39 -6.08
CA GLY A 134 -1.41 -7.40 -4.61
C GLY A 134 -2.73 -7.06 -3.93
N TYR A 135 -3.42 -6.02 -4.40
CA TYR A 135 -4.73 -5.65 -3.87
C TYR A 135 -5.78 -6.75 -4.10
N ILE A 136 -5.87 -7.30 -5.30
CA ILE A 136 -6.79 -8.40 -5.61
C ILE A 136 -6.49 -9.62 -4.73
N ASN A 137 -5.21 -9.97 -4.57
CA ASN A 137 -4.80 -11.07 -3.72
C ASN A 137 -5.15 -10.83 -2.24
N ALA A 138 -4.99 -9.62 -1.73
CA ALA A 138 -5.34 -9.26 -0.35
C ALA A 138 -6.85 -9.38 -0.07
N GLN A 139 -7.71 -9.22 -1.08
CA GLN A 139 -9.15 -9.46 -0.96
C GLN A 139 -9.51 -10.95 -0.86
N ASN A 140 -8.62 -11.83 -1.33
CA ASN A 140 -8.85 -13.28 -1.32
C ASN A 140 -8.30 -13.92 -0.04
N ARG A 141 -9.00 -13.67 1.07
CA ARG A 141 -8.65 -14.27 2.35
C ARG A 141 -8.92 -15.78 2.33
N ILE A 142 -7.91 -16.58 2.62
CA ILE A 142 -8.01 -18.04 2.63
C ILE A 142 -8.04 -18.57 4.07
N VAL A 143 -8.84 -19.62 4.29
CA VAL A 143 -8.81 -20.39 5.54
C VAL A 143 -7.72 -21.44 5.42
N ARG A 144 -6.84 -21.53 6.43
CA ARG A 144 -5.87 -22.63 6.55
C ARG A 144 -6.28 -23.54 7.66
N GLU A 145 -6.44 -24.80 7.36
CA GLU A 145 -6.67 -25.85 8.37
C GLU A 145 -5.34 -26.42 8.83
N VAL A 146 -5.14 -26.45 10.15
CA VAL A 146 -3.95 -27.03 10.79
C VAL A 146 -4.42 -28.04 11.82
N LYS A 147 -4.05 -29.31 11.66
CA LYS A 147 -4.37 -30.38 12.63
C LYS A 147 -3.22 -30.54 13.59
N VAL A 148 -3.48 -30.24 14.85
CA VAL A 148 -2.51 -30.41 15.94
C VAL A 148 -2.94 -31.55 16.83
N ARG A 149 -2.03 -32.48 17.12
CA ARG A 149 -2.26 -33.56 18.08
C ARG A 149 -1.53 -33.21 19.36
N ILE A 150 -2.27 -33.11 20.44
CA ILE A 150 -1.74 -32.86 21.76
C ILE A 150 -2.14 -34.03 22.70
N ALA A 151 -1.27 -34.37 23.64
CA ALA A 151 -1.66 -35.24 24.72
C ALA A 151 -2.58 -34.48 25.68
N SER A 152 -3.88 -34.76 25.63
CA SER A 152 -4.89 -34.06 26.43
C SER A 152 -5.93 -35.04 26.94
N HIS A 153 -6.68 -34.61 27.92
CA HIS A 153 -7.82 -35.35 28.51
C HIS A 153 -9.15 -34.90 27.85
N LEU A 154 -9.10 -34.30 26.65
CA LEU A 154 -10.32 -33.93 25.93
C LEU A 154 -10.96 -35.18 25.31
N ASP A 155 -12.25 -35.37 25.57
CA ASP A 155 -13.03 -36.50 25.07
C ASP A 155 -13.38 -36.38 23.58
N ALA A 156 -13.27 -35.16 23.02
CA ALA A 156 -13.56 -34.85 21.62
C ALA A 156 -12.57 -33.87 21.01
N PRO A 157 -12.39 -33.86 19.69
CA PRO A 157 -11.63 -32.83 19.01
C PRO A 157 -12.21 -31.44 19.24
N LEU A 158 -11.35 -30.44 19.45
CA LEU A 158 -11.71 -29.04 19.61
C LEU A 158 -11.36 -28.28 18.33
N THR A 159 -12.32 -27.53 17.79
CA THR A 159 -12.13 -26.67 16.63
C THR A 159 -11.92 -25.24 17.09
N ILE A 160 -10.74 -24.67 16.81
CA ILE A 160 -10.40 -23.30 17.15
C ILE A 160 -10.24 -22.50 15.88
N ALA A 161 -11.00 -21.41 15.73
CA ALA A 161 -10.78 -20.41 14.70
C ALA A 161 -9.85 -19.32 15.27
N ALA A 162 -8.68 -19.13 14.66
CA ALA A 162 -7.74 -18.09 15.06
C ALA A 162 -7.67 -16.98 13.98
N VAL A 163 -7.77 -15.73 14.42
CA VAL A 163 -7.70 -14.54 13.59
C VAL A 163 -6.74 -13.55 14.23
N THR A 164 -5.87 -12.94 13.42
CA THR A 164 -4.93 -11.91 13.87
C THR A 164 -4.75 -10.86 12.79
N ASP A 165 -4.23 -9.67 13.15
CA ASP A 165 -3.84 -8.58 12.25
C ASP A 165 -4.98 -8.16 11.30
N VAL A 166 -6.17 -7.96 11.83
CA VAL A 166 -7.36 -7.60 11.04
C VAL A 166 -7.30 -6.14 10.61
N HIS A 167 -6.80 -5.25 11.47
CA HIS A 167 -6.67 -3.81 11.23
C HIS A 167 -7.97 -3.15 10.75
N LEU A 168 -9.06 -3.38 11.51
CA LEU A 168 -10.35 -2.74 11.24
C LEU A 168 -10.22 -1.22 11.33
N GLY A 169 -10.66 -0.54 10.30
CA GLY A 169 -10.52 0.92 10.19
C GLY A 169 -11.10 1.46 8.89
N LEU A 170 -10.38 2.41 8.31
CA LEU A 170 -10.81 3.06 7.06
C LEU A 170 -10.72 2.14 5.84
N GLN A 171 -9.68 1.29 5.79
CA GLN A 171 -9.42 0.41 4.64
C GLN A 171 -10.11 -0.95 4.76
N ILE A 172 -10.17 -1.50 5.96
CA ILE A 172 -10.87 -2.74 6.30
C ILE A 172 -12.14 -2.34 7.05
N GLY A 173 -13.23 -2.16 6.31
CA GLY A 173 -14.47 -1.60 6.82
C GLY A 173 -15.45 -2.66 7.34
N ARG A 174 -16.66 -2.19 7.71
CA ARG A 174 -17.74 -3.02 8.24
C ARG A 174 -18.07 -4.21 7.33
N ALA A 175 -18.18 -4.00 6.02
CA ALA A 175 -18.46 -5.07 5.08
C ALA A 175 -17.38 -6.18 5.02
N ASP A 176 -16.11 -5.81 5.32
CA ASP A 176 -15.04 -6.79 5.45
C ASP A 176 -15.16 -7.61 6.72
N LEU A 177 -15.53 -6.94 7.83
CA LEU A 177 -15.79 -7.58 9.11
C LEU A 177 -16.96 -8.56 8.99
N ASP A 178 -18.09 -8.14 8.42
CA ASP A 178 -19.26 -9.00 8.24
C ASP A 178 -18.90 -10.27 7.43
N ARG A 179 -18.15 -10.12 6.33
CA ARG A 179 -17.67 -11.27 5.54
C ARG A 179 -16.73 -12.19 6.32
N MET A 180 -15.90 -11.63 7.21
CA MET A 180 -15.00 -12.41 8.05
C MET A 180 -15.78 -13.19 9.10
N VAL A 181 -16.71 -12.55 9.81
CA VAL A 181 -17.59 -13.17 10.80
C VAL A 181 -18.42 -14.29 10.18
N ASP A 182 -19.04 -14.05 9.01
CA ASP A 182 -19.76 -15.08 8.27
C ASP A 182 -18.88 -16.28 7.92
N ARG A 183 -17.62 -16.04 7.57
CA ARG A 183 -16.69 -17.12 7.24
C ARG A 183 -16.29 -17.90 8.48
N ILE A 184 -16.05 -17.25 9.60
CA ILE A 184 -15.74 -17.90 10.88
C ILE A 184 -16.93 -18.75 11.32
N ASN A 185 -18.13 -18.20 11.30
CA ASN A 185 -19.35 -18.90 11.70
C ASN A 185 -19.62 -20.16 10.85
N ARG A 186 -19.29 -20.12 9.55
CA ARG A 186 -19.40 -21.32 8.68
C ARG A 186 -18.43 -22.45 9.05
N LEU A 187 -17.33 -22.15 9.75
CA LEU A 187 -16.41 -23.17 10.26
C LEU A 187 -16.97 -23.89 11.49
N ASN A 188 -18.04 -23.35 12.10
CA ASN A 188 -18.65 -23.84 13.34
C ASN A 188 -17.60 -24.13 14.43
N PRO A 189 -16.74 -23.13 14.80
CA PRO A 189 -15.68 -23.34 15.79
C PRO A 189 -16.26 -23.44 17.20
N ASP A 190 -15.61 -24.23 18.06
CA ASP A 190 -15.91 -24.28 19.49
C ASP A 190 -15.37 -23.02 20.20
N ILE A 191 -14.25 -22.46 19.68
CA ILE A 191 -13.60 -21.26 20.24
C ILE A 191 -13.14 -20.38 19.09
N VAL A 192 -13.34 -19.06 19.23
CA VAL A 192 -12.73 -18.04 18.39
C VAL A 192 -11.66 -17.30 19.19
N VAL A 193 -10.44 -17.24 18.65
CA VAL A 193 -9.31 -16.54 19.24
C VAL A 193 -8.91 -15.37 18.36
N ILE A 194 -8.84 -14.18 18.95
CA ILE A 194 -8.33 -12.98 18.30
C ILE A 194 -6.92 -12.74 18.86
N GLY A 195 -5.89 -12.90 18.02
CA GLY A 195 -4.48 -12.89 18.40
C GLY A 195 -3.84 -11.50 18.52
N GLY A 196 -4.62 -10.43 18.36
CA GLY A 196 -4.15 -9.03 18.42
C GLY A 196 -4.43 -8.26 17.13
N ASP A 197 -4.06 -6.99 17.12
CA ASP A 197 -4.17 -6.04 16.02
C ASP A 197 -5.54 -6.07 15.29
N LEU A 198 -6.61 -6.13 16.12
CA LEU A 198 -7.98 -6.14 15.62
C LEU A 198 -8.35 -4.79 14.99
N PHE A 199 -7.86 -3.71 15.55
CA PHE A 199 -8.18 -2.35 15.13
C PHE A 199 -6.95 -1.64 14.58
N ASP A 200 -7.16 -0.73 13.63
CA ASP A 200 -6.14 0.19 13.14
C ASP A 200 -5.88 1.31 14.19
N GLU A 201 -4.86 2.15 13.97
CA GLU A 201 -4.48 3.25 14.89
C GLU A 201 -5.64 4.19 15.22
N ASP A 202 -6.58 4.38 14.30
CA ASP A 202 -7.72 5.26 14.45
C ASP A 202 -9.02 4.47 14.64
N LEU A 203 -9.56 4.51 15.86
CA LEU A 203 -10.79 3.83 16.23
C LEU A 203 -12.06 4.55 15.74
N THR A 204 -11.96 5.76 15.23
CA THR A 204 -13.12 6.56 14.83
C THR A 204 -14.02 5.86 13.81
N PRO A 205 -13.49 5.19 12.75
CA PRO A 205 -14.34 4.44 11.81
C PRO A 205 -15.08 3.29 12.47
N VAL A 206 -14.42 2.64 13.43
CA VAL A 206 -14.96 1.47 14.12
C VAL A 206 -16.11 1.86 15.03
N VAL A 207 -15.93 2.96 15.77
CA VAL A 207 -16.97 3.48 16.70
C VAL A 207 -18.16 4.02 15.92
N ASN A 208 -17.92 4.89 14.94
CA ASN A 208 -19.00 5.50 14.14
C ASN A 208 -19.73 4.46 13.26
N GLY A 209 -19.01 3.48 12.75
CA GLY A 209 -19.55 2.38 11.96
C GLY A 209 -20.19 1.27 12.79
N LYS A 210 -20.22 1.38 14.13
CA LYS A 210 -20.79 0.39 15.06
C LYS A 210 -20.31 -1.04 14.75
N PHE A 211 -19.01 -1.20 14.55
CA PHE A 211 -18.44 -2.51 14.18
C PHE A 211 -18.64 -3.56 15.26
N GLY A 212 -18.72 -3.16 16.54
CA GLY A 212 -19.00 -4.06 17.66
C GLY A 212 -20.31 -4.81 17.55
N ASP A 213 -21.29 -4.31 16.79
CA ASP A 213 -22.58 -5.00 16.60
C ASP A 213 -22.47 -6.24 15.70
N ALA A 214 -21.30 -6.47 15.07
CA ALA A 214 -21.05 -7.61 14.19
C ALA A 214 -20.26 -8.73 14.85
N ILE A 215 -19.70 -8.50 16.03
CA ILE A 215 -18.90 -9.45 16.82
C ILE A 215 -19.74 -9.99 17.95
#